data_851ec14f8b24db47a5a5cd11a4ba3557
#
_entry.id   851ec14f8b24db47a5a5cd11a4ba3557
#
_cell.length_a   1.000
_cell.length_b   1.000
_cell.length_c   1.000
_cell.angle_alpha   90.00
_cell.angle_beta   90.00
_cell.angle_gamma   90.00
#
_symmetry.space_group_name_H-M   'P 1'
#
loop_
_entity.id
_entity.type
_entity.pdbx_description
1 polymer ?
#
loop_
_entity_poly.entity_id
_entity_poly.type
_entity_poly.pdbx_seq_one_letter_code
_entity_poly.pdbx_strand_id
1 'polypeptide(L)'
;MEKPPIVSIEQWRQARDDLLVAEKEATRALDAIAARRRRLPMVEFPDTYEFDTPSGPKTLLDLFDGKPQLAVYQFMDIGPDAFCPGCTWLTNNVPSPAVGLLADSDVSWMTVSDMPLTQIAGYWEKMGWTTPYASSGGTTFAADCDAQGFMLTVFLRDGDRIYRTYNTTHRGVDRLVFANSVLDLMPYGRQQDWEDSPAGWPQHPTYG
;
A
#
# COMPACT_ATOMS: atom_id res chain seq x y z
N MET A 1 27.52 -9.44 -15.52
CA MET A 1 26.85 -9.21 -14.23
C MET A 1 27.48 -10.14 -13.21
N GLU A 2 27.98 -9.63 -12.11
CA GLU A 2 28.55 -10.44 -11.04
C GLU A 2 27.48 -11.36 -10.44
N LYS A 3 27.92 -12.47 -9.85
CA LYS A 3 27.03 -13.53 -9.33
C LYS A 3 27.45 -13.87 -7.90
N PRO A 4 26.50 -14.33 -7.07
CA PRO A 4 26.87 -14.95 -5.80
C PRO A 4 27.87 -16.08 -5.98
N PRO A 5 28.71 -16.39 -4.97
CA PRO A 5 29.67 -17.47 -5.04
C PRO A 5 29.00 -18.82 -5.24
N ILE A 6 29.63 -19.68 -6.06
CA ILE A 6 29.20 -21.06 -6.24
C ILE A 6 29.95 -21.91 -5.21
N VAL A 7 29.17 -22.63 -4.38
CA VAL A 7 29.72 -23.44 -3.27
C VAL A 7 29.14 -24.86 -3.30
N SER A 8 29.61 -25.75 -2.41
CA SER A 8 28.99 -27.06 -2.26
C SER A 8 27.58 -26.97 -1.67
N ILE A 9 26.77 -28.03 -1.85
CA ILE A 9 25.42 -28.07 -1.30
C ILE A 9 25.41 -28.01 0.24
N GLU A 10 26.41 -28.59 0.88
CA GLU A 10 26.57 -28.57 2.33
C GLU A 10 26.86 -27.14 2.83
N GLN A 11 27.77 -26.43 2.17
CA GLN A 11 28.08 -25.02 2.48
C GLN A 11 26.87 -24.12 2.24
N TRP A 12 26.11 -24.36 1.15
CA TRP A 12 24.88 -23.61 0.88
C TRP A 12 23.82 -23.85 1.95
N ARG A 13 23.61 -25.11 2.37
CA ARG A 13 22.65 -25.45 3.44
C ARG A 13 23.02 -24.76 4.76
N GLN A 14 24.28 -24.79 5.14
CA GLN A 14 24.73 -24.12 6.36
C GLN A 14 24.45 -22.59 6.30
N ALA A 15 24.83 -21.92 5.22
CA ALA A 15 24.56 -20.49 5.06
C ALA A 15 23.05 -20.19 5.03
N ARG A 16 22.24 -21.06 4.42
CA ARG A 16 20.77 -20.93 4.40
C ARG A 16 20.15 -21.10 5.79
N ASP A 17 20.67 -22.05 6.59
CA ASP A 17 20.20 -22.27 7.95
C ASP A 17 20.55 -21.08 8.85
N ASP A 18 21.72 -20.50 8.71
CA ASP A 18 22.13 -19.30 9.43
C ASP A 18 21.23 -18.11 9.08
N LEU A 19 20.92 -17.90 7.79
CA LEU A 19 19.98 -16.87 7.34
C LEU A 19 18.56 -17.11 7.89
N LEU A 20 18.10 -18.37 7.96
CA LEU A 20 16.78 -18.72 8.47
C LEU A 20 16.57 -18.27 9.93
N VAL A 21 17.64 -18.25 10.73
CA VAL A 21 17.56 -17.74 12.12
C VAL A 21 17.16 -16.25 12.10
N ALA A 22 17.84 -15.44 11.30
CA ALA A 22 17.54 -14.01 11.17
C ALA A 22 16.14 -13.76 10.58
N GLU A 23 15.71 -14.54 9.57
CA GLU A 23 14.37 -14.45 9.00
C GLU A 23 13.27 -14.72 10.03
N LYS A 24 13.48 -15.73 10.90
CA LYS A 24 12.52 -16.03 11.99
C LYS A 24 12.46 -14.91 13.02
N GLU A 25 13.59 -14.29 13.35
CA GLU A 25 13.63 -13.13 14.26
C GLU A 25 12.90 -11.93 13.65
N ALA A 26 13.15 -11.63 12.38
CA ALA A 26 12.45 -10.57 11.65
C ALA A 26 10.92 -10.82 11.63
N THR A 27 10.47 -12.05 11.38
CA THR A 27 9.06 -12.42 11.41
C THR A 27 8.44 -12.14 12.79
N ARG A 28 9.09 -12.58 13.89
CA ARG A 28 8.61 -12.32 15.25
C ARG A 28 8.56 -10.82 15.57
N ALA A 29 9.55 -10.06 15.10
CA ALA A 29 9.55 -8.61 15.27
C ALA A 29 8.37 -7.94 14.52
N LEU A 30 8.06 -8.38 13.31
CA LEU A 30 6.92 -7.91 12.54
C LEU A 30 5.59 -8.25 13.22
N ASP A 31 5.45 -9.45 13.80
CA ASP A 31 4.27 -9.86 14.57
C ASP A 31 4.09 -8.98 15.82
N ALA A 32 5.17 -8.68 16.53
CA ALA A 32 5.16 -7.79 17.68
C ALA A 32 4.74 -6.36 17.29
N ILE A 33 5.21 -5.84 16.16
CA ILE A 33 4.79 -4.55 15.62
C ILE A 33 3.30 -4.57 15.26
N ALA A 34 2.81 -5.64 14.61
CA ALA A 34 1.39 -5.79 14.30
C ALA A 34 0.52 -5.81 15.58
N ALA A 35 0.99 -6.50 16.64
CA ALA A 35 0.34 -6.49 17.94
C ALA A 35 0.31 -5.09 18.59
N ARG A 36 1.36 -4.29 18.41
CA ARG A 36 1.40 -2.89 18.87
C ARG A 36 0.42 -2.01 18.08
N ARG A 37 0.33 -2.17 16.74
CA ARG A 37 -0.66 -1.43 15.93
C ARG A 37 -2.09 -1.65 16.41
N ARG A 38 -2.46 -2.89 16.75
CA ARG A 38 -3.80 -3.20 17.31
C ARG A 38 -4.09 -2.54 18.66
N ARG A 39 -3.09 -1.95 19.31
CA ARG A 39 -3.20 -1.25 20.59
C ARG A 39 -2.96 0.25 20.48
N LEU A 40 -2.76 0.76 19.27
CA LEU A 40 -2.67 2.21 19.07
C LEU A 40 -3.99 2.86 19.51
N PRO A 41 -3.94 4.00 20.18
CA PRO A 41 -5.13 4.80 20.37
C PRO A 41 -5.66 5.26 19.03
N MET A 42 -6.96 5.41 18.93
CA MET A 42 -7.63 5.93 17.75
C MET A 42 -8.13 7.34 17.98
N VAL A 43 -8.27 8.11 16.91
CA VAL A 43 -8.78 9.49 16.95
C VAL A 43 -10.08 9.55 16.16
N GLU A 44 -11.10 10.24 16.69
CA GLU A 44 -12.34 10.49 15.97
C GLU A 44 -12.06 11.26 14.68
N PHE A 45 -12.68 10.83 13.58
CA PHE A 45 -12.46 11.41 12.27
C PHE A 45 -13.80 11.86 11.68
N PRO A 46 -13.88 13.07 11.08
CA PRO A 46 -15.15 13.60 10.60
C PRO A 46 -15.67 12.83 9.38
N ASP A 47 -17.00 12.79 9.22
CA ASP A 47 -17.70 12.31 8.03
C ASP A 47 -18.32 13.48 7.27
N THR A 48 -17.53 14.50 6.98
CA THR A 48 -17.99 15.72 6.30
C THR A 48 -17.55 15.79 4.85
N TYR A 49 -16.88 14.75 4.36
CA TYR A 49 -16.36 14.67 3.00
C TYR A 49 -17.39 14.06 2.07
N GLU A 50 -17.44 14.59 0.86
CA GLU A 50 -18.13 13.98 -0.25
C GLU A 50 -17.11 13.51 -1.29
N PHE A 51 -17.19 12.24 -1.67
CA PHE A 51 -16.34 11.59 -2.64
C PHE A 51 -17.14 11.35 -3.92
N ASP A 52 -16.62 11.79 -5.04
CA ASP A 52 -17.20 11.43 -6.34
C ASP A 52 -16.78 9.99 -6.68
N THR A 53 -17.77 9.14 -6.96
CA THR A 53 -17.55 7.75 -7.38
C THR A 53 -18.28 7.42 -8.67
N PRO A 54 -17.92 6.34 -9.39
CA PRO A 54 -18.66 5.92 -10.58
C PRO A 54 -20.14 5.63 -10.33
N SER A 55 -20.53 5.39 -9.10
CA SER A 55 -21.94 5.16 -8.68
C SER A 55 -22.65 6.40 -8.11
N GLY A 56 -22.01 7.56 -8.17
CA GLY A 56 -22.49 8.82 -7.60
C GLY A 56 -21.74 9.23 -6.32
N PRO A 57 -22.12 10.39 -5.73
CA PRO A 57 -21.47 10.88 -4.52
C PRO A 57 -21.63 9.92 -3.34
N LYS A 58 -20.60 9.83 -2.50
CA LYS A 58 -20.57 9.01 -1.28
C LYS A 58 -19.90 9.76 -0.14
N THR A 59 -20.36 9.52 1.08
CA THR A 59 -19.67 9.97 2.30
C THR A 59 -18.53 9.02 2.66
N LEU A 60 -17.67 9.40 3.62
CA LEU A 60 -16.64 8.49 4.14
C LEU A 60 -17.27 7.23 4.77
N LEU A 61 -18.42 7.39 5.44
CA LEU A 61 -19.17 6.27 6.02
C LEU A 61 -19.68 5.29 4.93
N ASP A 62 -20.09 5.80 3.78
CA ASP A 62 -20.53 4.96 2.65
C ASP A 62 -19.38 4.14 2.06
N LEU A 63 -18.13 4.63 2.13
CA LEU A 63 -16.96 3.91 1.64
C LEU A 63 -16.64 2.64 2.45
N PHE A 64 -17.15 2.54 3.67
CA PHE A 64 -17.04 1.29 4.46
C PHE A 64 -17.86 0.14 3.85
N ASP A 65 -18.81 0.43 2.96
CA ASP A 65 -19.65 -0.60 2.33
C ASP A 65 -20.27 -1.57 3.35
N GLY A 66 -20.78 -1.01 4.47
CA GLY A 66 -21.37 -1.75 5.57
C GLY A 66 -20.39 -2.48 6.50
N LYS A 67 -19.10 -2.50 6.18
CA LYS A 67 -18.08 -3.20 6.96
C LYS A 67 -17.58 -2.33 8.13
N PRO A 68 -17.01 -2.93 9.19
CA PRO A 68 -16.48 -2.18 10.33
C PRO A 68 -15.13 -1.52 10.06
N GLN A 69 -14.38 -1.95 9.05
CA GLN A 69 -13.03 -1.47 8.78
C GLN A 69 -12.90 -1.00 7.33
N LEU A 70 -12.11 0.07 7.15
CA LEU A 70 -11.83 0.64 5.83
C LEU A 70 -10.34 0.93 5.70
N ALA A 71 -9.73 0.46 4.63
CA ALA A 71 -8.40 0.83 4.20
C ALA A 71 -8.51 1.77 2.98
N VAL A 72 -8.03 2.99 3.13
CA VAL A 72 -8.00 3.99 2.04
C VAL A 72 -6.57 4.18 1.59
N TYR A 73 -6.30 3.93 0.32
CA TYR A 73 -5.04 4.29 -0.30
C TYR A 73 -5.19 5.60 -1.07
N GLN A 74 -4.51 6.65 -0.62
CA GLN A 74 -4.42 7.93 -1.32
C GLN A 74 -3.46 7.79 -2.48
N PHE A 75 -3.98 7.82 -3.71
CA PHE A 75 -3.22 7.88 -4.94
C PHE A 75 -2.85 9.34 -5.21
N MET A 76 -1.56 9.65 -5.27
CA MET A 76 -1.07 11.02 -5.39
C MET A 76 -1.49 11.66 -6.70
N ASP A 77 -2.11 12.83 -6.64
CA ASP A 77 -2.29 13.72 -7.79
C ASP A 77 -0.97 14.43 -8.07
N ILE A 78 -0.48 14.33 -9.29
CA ILE A 78 0.74 15.02 -9.78
C ILE A 78 0.44 15.94 -10.96
N GLY A 79 -0.83 16.28 -11.14
CA GLY A 79 -1.31 17.20 -12.16
C GLY A 79 -2.05 16.52 -13.31
N PRO A 80 -2.61 17.34 -14.20
CA PRO A 80 -3.37 16.84 -15.36
C PRO A 80 -2.45 16.03 -16.28
N ASP A 81 -2.98 14.95 -16.82
CA ASP A 81 -2.32 14.06 -17.79
C ASP A 81 -1.07 13.31 -17.25
N ALA A 82 -0.83 13.38 -15.93
CA ALA A 82 0.28 12.70 -15.29
C ALA A 82 -0.21 11.77 -14.17
N PHE A 83 0.48 10.64 -13.98
CA PHE A 83 0.14 9.66 -12.95
C PHE A 83 1.39 9.21 -12.19
N CYS A 84 1.29 9.20 -10.87
CA CYS A 84 2.38 8.85 -9.99
C CYS A 84 2.88 7.42 -10.27
N PRO A 85 4.16 7.22 -10.67
CA PRO A 85 4.70 5.89 -10.99
C PRO A 85 4.65 4.93 -9.80
N GLY A 86 4.99 5.41 -8.59
CA GLY A 86 4.96 4.60 -7.38
C GLY A 86 3.54 4.18 -6.98
N CYS A 87 2.55 5.08 -7.12
CA CYS A 87 1.14 4.75 -6.89
C CYS A 87 0.62 3.74 -7.92
N THR A 88 1.03 3.89 -9.17
CA THR A 88 0.73 2.92 -10.25
C THR A 88 1.33 1.55 -9.93
N TRP A 89 2.60 1.53 -9.48
CA TRP A 89 3.27 0.30 -9.07
C TRP A 89 2.51 -0.42 -7.95
N LEU A 90 2.11 0.32 -6.90
CA LEU A 90 1.33 -0.26 -5.80
C LEU A 90 -0.03 -0.76 -6.30
N THR A 91 -0.78 0.04 -7.08
CA THR A 91 -2.13 -0.33 -7.53
C THR A 91 -2.10 -1.56 -8.45
N ASN A 92 -1.06 -1.73 -9.26
CA ASN A 92 -0.83 -2.97 -10.03
C ASN A 92 -0.67 -4.21 -9.15
N ASN A 93 -0.31 -4.04 -7.88
CA ASN A 93 -0.12 -5.11 -6.90
C ASN A 93 -1.34 -5.32 -5.98
N VAL A 94 -2.46 -4.61 -6.22
CA VAL A 94 -3.73 -4.77 -5.51
C VAL A 94 -4.78 -5.36 -6.46
N PRO A 95 -4.73 -6.67 -6.76
CA PRO A 95 -5.69 -7.28 -7.67
C PRO A 95 -7.08 -7.41 -7.02
N SER A 96 -8.14 -7.34 -7.83
CA SER A 96 -9.52 -7.47 -7.36
C SER A 96 -9.78 -8.69 -6.48
N PRO A 97 -9.20 -9.89 -6.74
CA PRO A 97 -9.35 -11.02 -5.84
C PRO A 97 -8.80 -10.74 -4.43
N ALA A 98 -7.71 -9.98 -4.27
CA ALA A 98 -7.21 -9.61 -2.95
C ALA A 98 -8.17 -8.67 -2.22
N VAL A 99 -8.83 -7.74 -2.94
CA VAL A 99 -9.88 -6.88 -2.37
C VAL A 99 -11.07 -7.73 -1.90
N GLY A 100 -11.42 -8.78 -2.63
CA GLY A 100 -12.44 -9.76 -2.21
C GLY A 100 -12.09 -10.45 -0.89
N LEU A 101 -10.84 -10.91 -0.73
CA LEU A 101 -10.37 -11.52 0.52
C LEU A 101 -10.38 -10.55 1.71
N LEU A 102 -10.11 -9.27 1.48
CA LEU A 102 -10.28 -8.23 2.50
C LEU A 102 -11.76 -8.09 2.87
N ALA A 103 -12.65 -8.08 1.89
CA ALA A 103 -14.10 -7.99 2.12
C ALA A 103 -14.63 -9.18 2.93
N ASP A 104 -14.14 -10.39 2.67
CA ASP A 104 -14.45 -11.61 3.46
C ASP A 104 -13.91 -11.54 4.90
N SER A 105 -12.96 -10.63 5.16
CA SER A 105 -12.38 -10.35 6.47
C SER A 105 -12.91 -9.06 7.10
N ASP A 106 -14.09 -8.61 6.68
CA ASP A 106 -14.77 -7.40 7.19
C ASP A 106 -13.96 -6.11 6.97
N VAL A 107 -13.19 -6.02 5.89
CA VAL A 107 -12.43 -4.84 5.51
C VAL A 107 -12.85 -4.36 4.13
N SER A 108 -13.25 -3.08 4.01
CA SER A 108 -13.37 -2.39 2.73
C SER A 108 -12.01 -1.84 2.28
N TRP A 109 -11.79 -1.86 0.97
CA TRP A 109 -10.68 -1.17 0.31
C TRP A 109 -11.21 -0.09 -0.60
N MET A 110 -10.59 1.10 -0.56
CA MET A 110 -10.86 2.18 -1.49
C MET A 110 -9.55 2.85 -1.92
N THR A 111 -9.37 3.08 -3.20
CA THR A 111 -8.34 4.00 -3.68
C THR A 111 -8.97 5.37 -3.89
N VAL A 112 -8.41 6.40 -3.26
CA VAL A 112 -8.90 7.77 -3.32
C VAL A 112 -7.83 8.67 -3.93
N SER A 113 -8.21 9.68 -4.69
CA SER A 113 -7.27 10.68 -5.23
C SER A 113 -7.94 12.05 -5.29
N ASP A 114 -7.15 13.11 -5.20
CA ASP A 114 -7.63 14.48 -5.42
C ASP A 114 -7.82 14.82 -6.91
N MET A 115 -7.41 13.93 -7.82
CA MET A 115 -7.68 14.06 -9.25
C MET A 115 -9.19 14.09 -9.52
N PRO A 116 -9.68 14.82 -10.54
CA PRO A 116 -11.06 14.71 -10.99
C PRO A 116 -11.46 13.27 -11.31
N LEU A 117 -12.70 12.87 -10.98
CA LEU A 117 -13.19 11.51 -11.21
C LEU A 117 -13.01 11.03 -12.65
N THR A 118 -13.19 11.93 -13.64
CA THR A 118 -13.00 11.60 -15.07
C THR A 118 -11.56 11.23 -15.41
N GLN A 119 -10.58 11.88 -14.77
CA GLN A 119 -9.15 11.55 -14.95
C GLN A 119 -8.82 10.20 -14.31
N ILE A 120 -9.33 9.93 -13.10
CA ILE A 120 -9.15 8.65 -12.42
C ILE A 120 -9.79 7.53 -13.26
N ALA A 121 -11.04 7.68 -13.69
CA ALA A 121 -11.77 6.69 -14.46
C ALA A 121 -11.04 6.32 -15.76
N GLY A 122 -10.57 7.31 -16.52
CA GLY A 122 -9.81 7.08 -17.74
C GLY A 122 -8.50 6.33 -17.49
N TYR A 123 -7.84 6.58 -16.34
CA TYR A 123 -6.63 5.86 -15.99
C TYR A 123 -6.90 4.42 -15.54
N TRP A 124 -7.95 4.20 -14.73
CA TRP A 124 -8.40 2.85 -14.35
C TRP A 124 -8.73 1.99 -15.56
N GLU A 125 -9.48 2.54 -16.51
CA GLU A 125 -9.80 1.87 -17.77
C GLU A 125 -8.52 1.54 -18.57
N LYS A 126 -7.63 2.51 -18.75
CA LYS A 126 -6.35 2.32 -19.45
C LYS A 126 -5.50 1.21 -18.86
N MET A 127 -5.47 1.11 -17.52
CA MET A 127 -4.69 0.12 -16.78
C MET A 127 -5.41 -1.22 -16.61
N GLY A 128 -6.69 -1.31 -16.97
CA GLY A 128 -7.51 -2.50 -16.78
C GLY A 128 -7.78 -2.82 -15.30
N TRP A 129 -7.74 -1.81 -14.42
CA TRP A 129 -8.01 -2.01 -13.01
C TRP A 129 -9.51 -2.05 -12.73
N THR A 130 -9.90 -2.96 -11.82
CA THR A 130 -11.30 -3.14 -11.40
C THR A 130 -11.48 -2.91 -9.89
N THR A 131 -10.43 -2.46 -9.21
CA THR A 131 -10.50 -2.09 -7.78
C THR A 131 -11.31 -0.82 -7.59
N PRO A 132 -12.01 -0.67 -6.44
CA PRO A 132 -12.81 0.52 -6.16
C PRO A 132 -11.96 1.79 -6.12
N TYR A 133 -12.49 2.88 -6.65
CA TYR A 133 -11.84 4.19 -6.62
C TYR A 133 -12.84 5.33 -6.44
N ALA A 134 -12.34 6.46 -5.92
CA ALA A 134 -13.11 7.67 -5.72
C ALA A 134 -12.23 8.92 -5.88
N SER A 135 -12.84 10.05 -6.20
CA SER A 135 -12.23 11.36 -6.14
C SER A 135 -12.56 12.04 -4.81
N SER A 136 -11.55 12.59 -4.14
CA SER A 136 -11.67 13.53 -3.01
C SER A 136 -11.46 14.98 -3.44
N GLY A 137 -11.39 15.23 -4.75
CA GLY A 137 -11.15 16.56 -5.30
C GLY A 137 -12.09 17.61 -4.73
N GLY A 138 -11.54 18.76 -4.31
CA GLY A 138 -12.30 19.84 -3.69
C GLY A 138 -12.60 19.66 -2.19
N THR A 139 -12.16 18.56 -1.57
CA THR A 139 -12.26 18.34 -0.11
C THR A 139 -10.91 18.54 0.60
N THR A 140 -10.93 18.53 1.93
CA THR A 140 -9.71 18.54 2.76
C THR A 140 -9.28 17.13 3.20
N PHE A 141 -9.90 16.07 2.68
CA PHE A 141 -9.72 14.70 3.14
C PHE A 141 -8.23 14.26 3.16
N ALA A 142 -7.50 14.49 2.08
CA ALA A 142 -6.08 14.12 2.02
C ALA A 142 -5.26 14.87 3.09
N ALA A 143 -5.48 16.17 3.25
CA ALA A 143 -4.81 16.99 4.28
C ALA A 143 -5.16 16.53 5.69
N ASP A 144 -6.42 16.22 5.96
CA ASP A 144 -6.90 15.76 7.28
C ASP A 144 -6.39 14.34 7.60
N CYS A 145 -6.03 13.55 6.57
CA CYS A 145 -5.32 12.28 6.72
C CYS A 145 -3.80 12.45 6.93
N ASP A 146 -3.25 13.67 6.93
CA ASP A 146 -1.82 13.98 6.89
C ASP A 146 -1.13 13.46 5.60
N ALA A 147 -1.88 13.26 4.53
CA ALA A 147 -1.36 12.73 3.26
C ALA A 147 -0.69 13.85 2.45
N GLN A 148 0.64 13.95 2.56
CA GLN A 148 1.47 14.85 1.73
C GLN A 148 1.90 14.17 0.42
N GLY A 149 0.94 13.51 -0.26
CA GLY A 149 1.22 12.72 -1.45
C GLY A 149 0.44 11.41 -1.43
N PHE A 150 1.14 10.26 -1.44
CA PHE A 150 0.49 8.96 -1.27
C PHE A 150 0.53 8.48 0.18
N MET A 151 -0.54 7.81 0.61
CA MET A 151 -0.66 7.28 1.97
C MET A 151 -1.67 6.15 2.03
N LEU A 152 -1.42 5.16 2.87
CA LEU A 152 -2.46 4.24 3.33
C LEU A 152 -2.98 4.74 4.68
N THR A 153 -4.27 5.00 4.78
CA THR A 153 -4.96 5.33 6.03
C THR A 153 -5.97 4.25 6.36
N VAL A 154 -6.03 3.87 7.62
CA VAL A 154 -6.94 2.83 8.12
C VAL A 154 -7.92 3.41 9.10
N PHE A 155 -9.20 3.10 8.88
CA PHE A 155 -10.32 3.56 9.69
C PHE A 155 -11.08 2.38 10.29
N LEU A 156 -11.69 2.64 11.44
CA LEU A 156 -12.67 1.79 12.11
C LEU A 156 -13.96 2.60 12.25
N ARG A 157 -15.13 1.96 12.06
CA ARG A 157 -16.41 2.57 12.42
C ARG A 157 -17.04 1.87 13.64
N ASP A 158 -17.70 2.68 14.47
CA ASP A 158 -18.57 2.24 15.55
C ASP A 158 -19.93 2.94 15.40
N GLY A 159 -20.91 2.22 14.88
CA GLY A 159 -22.15 2.83 14.38
C GLY A 159 -21.85 3.81 13.25
N ASP A 160 -22.23 5.07 13.44
CA ASP A 160 -22.01 6.16 12.48
C ASP A 160 -20.76 7.00 12.81
N ARG A 161 -20.00 6.62 13.86
CA ARG A 161 -18.77 7.31 14.22
C ARG A 161 -17.58 6.63 13.55
N ILE A 162 -16.68 7.45 13.00
CA ILE A 162 -15.47 7.02 12.30
C ILE A 162 -14.25 7.37 13.13
N TYR A 163 -13.29 6.46 13.17
CA TYR A 163 -12.02 6.64 13.88
C TYR A 163 -10.87 6.30 12.97
N ARG A 164 -9.87 7.19 12.88
CA ARG A 164 -8.58 6.86 12.28
C ARG A 164 -7.74 6.06 13.27
N THR A 165 -7.29 4.88 12.87
CA THR A 165 -6.55 3.95 13.72
C THR A 165 -5.09 3.82 13.34
N TYR A 166 -4.74 4.07 12.07
CA TYR A 166 -3.37 3.95 11.59
C TYR A 166 -3.19 4.67 10.25
N ASN A 167 -1.98 5.14 10.00
CA ASN A 167 -1.58 5.55 8.66
C ASN A 167 -0.12 5.16 8.39
N THR A 168 0.27 5.08 7.11
CA THR A 168 1.63 4.82 6.68
C THR A 168 1.86 5.28 5.25
N THR A 169 3.10 5.69 4.96
CA THR A 169 3.52 6.18 3.64
C THR A 169 4.95 5.70 3.32
N HIS A 170 5.49 6.07 2.17
CA HIS A 170 6.81 5.70 1.71
C HIS A 170 7.03 4.18 1.82
N ARG A 171 8.18 3.75 2.31
CA ARG A 171 8.49 2.33 2.45
C ARG A 171 7.58 1.55 3.41
N GLY A 172 6.76 2.26 4.20
CA GLY A 172 5.72 1.62 5.03
C GLY A 172 4.66 0.88 4.22
N VAL A 173 4.42 1.25 2.95
CA VAL A 173 3.49 0.58 2.04
C VAL A 173 4.14 -0.55 1.22
N ASP A 174 5.46 -0.71 1.25
CA ASP A 174 6.19 -1.75 0.49
C ASP A 174 5.66 -3.16 0.76
N ARG A 175 5.16 -3.40 1.97
CA ARG A 175 4.59 -4.69 2.39
C ARG A 175 3.29 -5.06 1.66
N LEU A 176 2.64 -4.09 1.02
CA LEU A 176 1.42 -4.30 0.22
C LEU A 176 1.75 -4.66 -1.23
N VAL A 177 3.03 -4.56 -1.60
CA VAL A 177 3.50 -4.74 -2.97
C VAL A 177 4.08 -6.15 -3.13
N PHE A 178 3.31 -7.07 -3.72
CA PHE A 178 3.73 -8.44 -3.96
C PHE A 178 5.04 -8.53 -4.75
N ALA A 179 5.18 -7.71 -5.80
CA ALA A 179 6.39 -7.69 -6.61
C ALA A 179 7.63 -7.33 -5.80
N ASN A 180 7.55 -6.34 -4.88
CA ASN A 180 8.65 -6.00 -3.99
C ASN A 180 9.04 -7.19 -3.09
N SER A 181 8.06 -7.88 -2.53
CA SER A 181 8.30 -9.05 -1.67
C SER A 181 9.00 -10.18 -2.41
N VAL A 182 8.70 -10.37 -3.69
CA VAL A 182 9.38 -11.39 -4.54
C VAL A 182 10.77 -10.91 -4.92
N LEU A 183 10.94 -9.64 -5.32
CA LEU A 183 12.24 -9.09 -5.68
C LEU A 183 13.23 -9.14 -4.50
N ASP A 184 12.78 -8.88 -3.27
CA ASP A 184 13.60 -8.99 -2.07
C ASP A 184 14.14 -10.41 -1.80
N LEU A 185 13.55 -11.44 -2.43
CA LEU A 185 14.04 -12.83 -2.39
C LEU A 185 15.00 -13.15 -3.53
N MET A 186 15.10 -12.28 -4.54
CA MET A 186 15.94 -12.52 -5.71
C MET A 186 17.40 -12.14 -5.44
N PRO A 187 18.38 -12.78 -6.14
CA PRO A 187 19.79 -12.49 -5.92
C PRO A 187 20.16 -11.01 -6.10
N TYR A 188 19.52 -10.30 -7.00
CA TYR A 188 19.81 -8.90 -7.29
C TYR A 188 18.88 -7.91 -6.59
N GLY A 189 17.94 -8.37 -5.74
CA GLY A 189 16.99 -7.51 -5.05
C GLY A 189 16.11 -6.69 -6.01
N ARG A 190 15.68 -5.52 -5.57
CA ARG A 190 14.93 -4.54 -6.37
C ARG A 190 15.83 -3.70 -7.27
N GLN A 191 17.13 -3.81 -7.11
CA GLN A 191 18.16 -3.06 -7.81
C GLN A 191 18.04 -1.53 -7.60
N GLN A 192 17.57 -1.12 -6.43
CA GLN A 192 17.43 0.29 -6.08
C GLN A 192 18.69 0.80 -5.36
N ASP A 193 19.01 2.07 -5.54
CA ASP A 193 20.25 2.68 -5.05
C ASP A 193 20.39 2.75 -3.53
N TRP A 194 19.29 2.58 -2.79
CA TRP A 194 19.29 2.51 -1.32
C TRP A 194 19.56 1.10 -0.76
N GLU A 195 19.55 0.05 -1.61
CA GLU A 195 19.81 -1.32 -1.17
C GLU A 195 21.31 -1.53 -0.87
N ASP A 196 21.59 -2.27 0.20
CA ASP A 196 22.93 -2.74 0.51
C ASP A 196 23.28 -3.91 -0.42
N SER A 197 23.73 -3.58 -1.63
CA SER A 197 24.08 -4.54 -2.66
C SER A 197 25.60 -4.65 -2.80
N PRO A 198 26.14 -5.86 -3.11
CA PRO A 198 27.55 -6.02 -3.39
C PRO A 198 28.06 -5.11 -4.51
N ALA A 199 29.32 -4.69 -4.43
CA ALA A 199 29.91 -3.82 -5.44
C ALA A 199 29.83 -4.43 -6.85
N GLY A 200 29.44 -3.62 -7.84
CA GLY A 200 29.30 -4.05 -9.24
C GLY A 200 27.95 -4.68 -9.58
N TRP A 201 27.05 -4.81 -8.63
CA TRP A 201 25.65 -5.22 -8.91
C TRP A 201 24.86 -4.04 -9.44
N PRO A 202 23.82 -4.32 -10.28
CA PRO A 202 23.03 -3.25 -10.87
C PRO A 202 22.24 -2.48 -9.79
N GLN A 203 22.28 -1.16 -9.88
CA GLN A 203 21.48 -0.27 -9.04
C GLN A 203 20.99 0.91 -9.88
N HIS A 204 19.80 1.39 -9.60
CA HIS A 204 19.18 2.56 -10.23
C HIS A 204 18.36 3.35 -9.20
N PRO A 205 18.10 4.64 -9.44
CA PRO A 205 17.23 5.45 -8.59
C PRO A 205 15.84 4.83 -8.43
N THR A 206 15.30 4.95 -7.21
CA THR A 206 13.93 4.53 -6.93
C THR A 206 12.94 5.35 -7.75
N TYR A 207 12.11 4.70 -8.54
CA TYR A 207 11.15 5.34 -9.45
C TYR A 207 11.80 6.23 -10.52
N GLY A 208 13.06 5.98 -10.87
CA GLY A 208 13.79 6.66 -11.95
C GLY A 208 13.50 6.11 -13.35
#